data_c1336459a4a68eacf21cc069d236109e
#
_entry.id   c1336459a4a68eacf21cc069d236109e
#
_cell.length_a   1.000
_cell.length_b   1.000
_cell.length_c   1.000
_cell.angle_alpha   90.00
_cell.angle_beta   90.00
_cell.angle_gamma   90.00
#
_symmetry.space_group_name_H-M   'P 1'
#
loop_
_entity.id
_entity.type
_entity.pdbx_description
1 polymer ?
#
loop_
_entity_poly.entity_id
_entity_poly.type
_entity_poly.pdbx_seq_one_letter_code
_entity_poly.pdbx_strand_id
1 'polypeptide(L)'
;MYRFTVTNNTPDHKPFVVFFCLTAIILCFVYQHVFAQLLACLACFFLAFLSFKKVQQAQPEKGFIILEQEELRFVNDKLKIQGQITAKSYVFANFVVLKLAGFYQSHWLIISSASVDEESFSRLKRAIIAVQQPT
;
A
#
# COMPACT_ATOMS: atom_id res chain seq x y z
N MET A 1 10.63 20.20 -9.48
CA MET A 1 9.49 19.36 -9.90
C MET A 1 9.99 18.14 -10.65
N TYR A 2 9.60 16.97 -10.21
CA TYR A 2 10.03 15.71 -10.81
C TYR A 2 8.79 14.89 -11.19
N ARG A 3 8.73 14.45 -12.44
CA ARG A 3 7.60 13.70 -12.96
C ARG A 3 8.06 12.34 -13.48
N PHE A 4 7.35 11.29 -13.12
CA PHE A 4 7.66 9.95 -13.58
C PHE A 4 6.38 9.12 -13.74
N THR A 5 6.50 8.02 -14.50
CA THR A 5 5.39 7.14 -14.82
C THR A 5 5.41 5.91 -13.92
N VAL A 6 4.23 5.49 -13.49
CA VAL A 6 4.04 4.24 -12.75
C VAL A 6 3.35 3.24 -13.68
N THR A 7 3.95 2.05 -13.83
CA THR A 7 3.41 0.99 -14.67
C THR A 7 3.50 -0.35 -13.95
N ASN A 8 2.52 -1.23 -14.19
CA ASN A 8 2.49 -2.58 -13.60
C ASN A 8 2.57 -2.58 -12.07
N ASN A 9 1.97 -1.58 -11.43
CA ASN A 9 1.96 -1.47 -9.98
C ASN A 9 0.81 -2.30 -9.40
N THR A 10 0.97 -3.62 -9.41
CA THR A 10 -0.05 -4.54 -8.93
C THR A 10 0.31 -5.06 -7.54
N PRO A 11 -0.68 -5.22 -6.65
CA PRO A 11 -0.41 -5.77 -5.31
C PRO A 11 -0.01 -7.24 -5.41
N ASP A 12 0.99 -7.61 -4.62
CA ASP A 12 1.41 -9.01 -4.50
C ASP A 12 0.47 -9.73 -3.53
N HIS A 13 -0.22 -10.75 -4.02
CA HIS A 13 -1.17 -11.51 -3.22
C HIS A 13 -0.49 -12.61 -2.37
N LYS A 14 0.75 -12.96 -2.68
CA LYS A 14 1.47 -14.05 -1.99
C LYS A 14 1.60 -13.83 -0.47
N PRO A 15 2.06 -12.66 0.02
CA PRO A 15 2.14 -12.43 1.47
C PRO A 15 0.78 -12.53 2.16
N PHE A 16 -0.28 -12.07 1.50
CA PHE A 16 -1.63 -12.15 2.04
C PHE A 16 -2.08 -13.60 2.19
N VAL A 17 -1.87 -14.41 1.16
CA VAL A 17 -2.24 -15.82 1.19
C VAL A 17 -1.51 -16.55 2.32
N VAL A 18 -0.20 -16.35 2.43
CA VAL A 18 0.62 -16.99 3.47
C VAL A 18 0.15 -16.56 4.87
N PHE A 19 -0.04 -15.26 5.08
CA PHE A 19 -0.46 -14.73 6.38
C PHE A 19 -1.80 -15.29 6.82
N PHE A 20 -2.79 -15.27 5.93
CA PHE A 20 -4.14 -15.73 6.27
C PHE A 20 -4.22 -17.24 6.40
N CYS A 21 -3.43 -18.00 5.63
CA CYS A 21 -3.34 -19.45 5.80
C CYS A 21 -2.75 -19.81 7.17
N LEU A 22 -1.67 -19.13 7.59
CA LEU A 22 -1.07 -19.35 8.91
C LEU A 22 -2.07 -19.00 10.03
N THR A 23 -2.78 -17.89 9.88
CA THR A 23 -3.80 -17.46 10.86
C THR A 23 -4.92 -18.50 10.96
N ALA A 24 -5.38 -19.03 9.83
CA ALA A 24 -6.43 -20.06 9.80
C ALA A 24 -5.97 -21.35 10.49
N ILE A 25 -4.72 -21.77 10.25
CA ILE A 25 -4.13 -22.95 10.90
C ILE A 25 -4.09 -22.76 12.42
N ILE A 26 -3.61 -21.60 12.88
CA ILE A 26 -3.55 -21.29 14.31
C ILE A 26 -4.95 -21.32 14.94
N LEU A 27 -5.95 -20.73 14.28
CA LEU A 27 -7.33 -20.74 14.77
C LEU A 27 -7.91 -22.14 14.84
N CYS A 28 -7.55 -23.03 13.91
CA CYS A 28 -7.97 -24.44 13.94
C CYS A 28 -7.41 -25.18 15.15
N PHE A 29 -6.20 -24.82 15.61
CA PHE A 29 -5.65 -25.40 16.82
C PHE A 29 -6.28 -24.85 18.09
N VAL A 30 -6.70 -23.58 18.07
CA VAL A 30 -7.31 -22.92 19.23
C VAL A 30 -8.75 -23.43 19.49
N TYR A 31 -9.52 -23.62 18.41
CA TYR A 31 -10.90 -24.07 18.50
C TYR A 31 -10.97 -25.59 18.29
N GLN A 32 -11.65 -26.29 19.21
CA GLN A 32 -11.78 -27.74 19.15
C GLN A 32 -13.03 -28.20 18.44
N HIS A 33 -14.04 -27.36 18.34
CA HIS A 33 -15.30 -27.70 17.67
C HIS A 33 -15.22 -27.42 16.18
N VAL A 34 -15.68 -28.37 15.37
CA VAL A 34 -15.69 -28.27 13.90
C VAL A 34 -16.48 -27.06 13.44
N PHE A 35 -17.61 -26.77 14.08
CA PHE A 35 -18.46 -25.63 13.72
C PHE A 35 -17.72 -24.30 13.97
N ALA A 36 -17.03 -24.18 15.11
CA ALA A 36 -16.24 -23.00 15.43
C ALA A 36 -15.07 -22.82 14.46
N GLN A 37 -14.41 -23.92 14.07
CA GLN A 37 -13.34 -23.89 13.07
C GLN A 37 -13.81 -23.39 11.72
N LEU A 38 -14.99 -23.86 11.27
CA LEU A 38 -15.58 -23.40 10.01
C LEU A 38 -15.91 -21.92 10.04
N LEU A 39 -16.51 -21.43 11.13
CA LEU A 39 -16.79 -20.00 11.28
C LEU A 39 -15.52 -19.15 11.29
N ALA A 40 -14.48 -19.60 11.99
CA ALA A 40 -13.20 -18.92 12.04
C ALA A 40 -12.56 -18.84 10.65
N CYS A 41 -12.57 -19.92 9.90
CA CYS A 41 -12.02 -19.97 8.53
C CYS A 41 -12.79 -19.03 7.60
N LEU A 42 -14.12 -19.02 7.68
CA LEU A 42 -14.94 -18.12 6.86
C LEU A 42 -14.67 -16.65 7.21
N ALA A 43 -14.55 -16.33 8.50
CA ALA A 43 -14.22 -14.98 8.94
C ALA A 43 -12.83 -14.55 8.45
N CYS A 44 -11.83 -15.42 8.54
CA CYS A 44 -10.50 -15.15 8.02
C CYS A 44 -10.50 -14.90 6.51
N PHE A 45 -11.21 -15.73 5.77
CA PHE A 45 -11.32 -15.60 4.32
C PHE A 45 -11.97 -14.28 3.93
N PHE A 46 -13.04 -13.90 4.63
CA PHE A 46 -13.74 -12.64 4.40
C PHE A 46 -12.84 -11.44 4.70
N LEU A 47 -12.12 -11.47 5.83
CA LEU A 47 -11.17 -10.41 6.17
C LEU A 47 -10.04 -10.30 5.17
N ALA A 48 -9.53 -11.45 4.68
CA ALA A 48 -8.49 -11.48 3.66
C ALA A 48 -8.96 -10.78 2.38
N PHE A 49 -10.19 -11.08 1.93
CA PHE A 49 -10.77 -10.47 0.75
C PHE A 49 -10.90 -8.96 0.89
N LEU A 50 -11.42 -8.50 2.04
CA LEU A 50 -11.59 -7.07 2.30
C LEU A 50 -10.24 -6.35 2.37
N SER A 51 -9.25 -6.96 3.03
CA SER A 51 -7.92 -6.38 3.16
C SER A 51 -7.24 -6.27 1.79
N PHE A 52 -7.32 -7.30 0.98
CA PHE A 52 -6.74 -7.29 -0.37
C PHE A 52 -7.40 -6.23 -1.24
N LYS A 53 -8.72 -6.08 -1.14
CA LYS A 53 -9.45 -5.05 -1.88
C LYS A 53 -9.01 -3.65 -1.48
N LYS A 54 -8.79 -3.40 -0.19
CA LYS A 54 -8.29 -2.12 0.29
C LYS A 54 -6.90 -1.81 -0.24
N VAL A 55 -6.00 -2.80 -0.23
CA VAL A 55 -4.65 -2.65 -0.77
C VAL A 55 -4.70 -2.36 -2.27
N GLN A 56 -5.56 -3.05 -3.00
CA GLN A 56 -5.77 -2.81 -4.42
C GLN A 56 -6.18 -1.37 -4.73
N GLN A 57 -7.06 -0.82 -3.90
CA GLN A 57 -7.50 0.58 -4.05
C GLN A 57 -6.37 1.57 -3.75
N ALA A 58 -5.50 1.24 -2.78
CA ALA A 58 -4.37 2.09 -2.41
C ALA A 58 -3.19 1.94 -3.36
N GLN A 59 -3.17 0.91 -4.21
CA GLN A 59 -2.07 0.61 -5.12
C GLN A 59 -2.57 0.64 -6.58
N PRO A 60 -2.67 1.84 -7.18
CA PRO A 60 -3.11 1.97 -8.57
C PRO A 60 -2.11 1.32 -9.52
N GLU A 61 -2.63 0.66 -10.54
CA GLU A 61 -1.81 -0.11 -11.49
C GLU A 61 -0.88 0.76 -12.32
N LYS A 62 -1.38 1.91 -12.80
CA LYS A 62 -0.61 2.81 -13.65
C LYS A 62 -1.06 4.25 -13.45
N GLY A 63 -0.18 5.18 -13.78
CA GLY A 63 -0.46 6.61 -13.70
C GLY A 63 0.81 7.42 -13.75
N PHE A 64 0.68 8.72 -13.49
CA PHE A 64 1.80 9.65 -13.43
C PHE A 64 1.92 10.21 -12.02
N ILE A 65 3.14 10.34 -11.54
CA ILE A 65 3.43 10.97 -10.26
C ILE A 65 4.22 12.25 -10.53
N ILE A 66 3.77 13.34 -9.93
CA ILE A 66 4.49 14.62 -9.93
C ILE A 66 4.92 14.87 -8.50
N LEU A 67 6.23 14.92 -8.27
CA LEU A 67 6.82 15.12 -6.96
C LEU A 67 7.37 16.53 -6.86
N GLU A 68 6.84 17.32 -5.93
CA GLU A 68 7.29 18.68 -5.62
C GLU A 68 7.61 18.76 -4.13
N GLN A 69 8.88 18.91 -3.78
CA GLN A 69 9.33 18.99 -2.39
C GLN A 69 8.63 17.96 -1.49
N GLU A 70 7.67 18.39 -0.67
CA GLU A 70 6.91 17.51 0.23
C GLU A 70 5.52 17.16 -0.31
N GLU A 71 5.15 17.71 -1.46
CA GLU A 71 3.85 17.48 -2.08
C GLU A 71 3.96 16.45 -3.18
N LEU A 72 2.99 15.54 -3.23
CA LEU A 72 2.91 14.51 -4.25
C LEU A 72 1.53 14.55 -4.90
N ARG A 73 1.53 14.49 -6.22
CA ARG A 73 0.31 14.43 -7.02
C ARG A 73 0.34 13.18 -7.87
N PHE A 74 -0.68 12.35 -7.72
CA PHE A 74 -0.88 11.16 -8.54
C PHE A 74 -2.06 11.39 -9.48
N VAL A 75 -1.85 11.19 -10.78
CA VAL A 75 -2.88 11.40 -11.80
C VAL A 75 -2.94 10.17 -12.71
N ASN A 76 -4.14 9.62 -12.87
CA ASN A 76 -4.42 8.62 -13.89
C ASN A 76 -5.81 8.86 -14.47
N ASP A 77 -6.25 8.00 -15.38
CA ASP A 77 -7.54 8.17 -16.08
C ASP A 77 -8.75 8.09 -15.15
N LYS A 78 -8.59 7.46 -13.99
CA LYS A 78 -9.70 7.21 -13.04
C LYS A 78 -9.55 7.95 -11.72
N LEU A 79 -8.33 8.36 -11.38
CA LEU A 79 -8.02 8.89 -10.05
C LEU A 79 -7.11 10.10 -10.13
N LYS A 80 -7.42 11.09 -9.31
CA LYS A 80 -6.54 12.22 -9.02
C LYS A 80 -6.35 12.30 -7.52
N ILE A 81 -5.12 12.09 -7.06
CA ILE A 81 -4.77 12.18 -5.65
C ILE A 81 -3.70 13.25 -5.50
N GLN A 82 -3.92 14.20 -4.61
CA GLN A 82 -2.97 15.25 -4.32
C GLN A 82 -2.89 15.45 -2.81
N GLY A 83 -1.70 15.55 -2.28
CA GLY A 83 -1.52 15.79 -0.87
C GLY A 83 -0.07 15.92 -0.49
N GLN A 84 0.17 16.27 0.76
CA GLN A 84 1.51 16.35 1.32
C GLN A 84 1.90 15.00 1.91
N ILE A 85 3.16 14.62 1.71
CA ILE A 85 3.70 13.39 2.29
C ILE A 85 3.82 13.60 3.80
N THR A 86 3.22 12.70 4.58
CA THR A 86 3.28 12.78 6.04
C THR A 86 4.36 11.88 6.61
N ALA A 87 4.76 12.14 7.86
CA ALA A 87 5.73 11.32 8.57
C ALA A 87 5.23 9.91 8.87
N LYS A 88 3.95 9.64 8.66
CA LYS A 88 3.36 8.30 8.82
C LYS A 88 3.59 7.38 7.61
N SER A 89 4.30 7.87 6.59
CA SER A 89 4.68 7.07 5.44
C SER A 89 5.78 6.06 5.82
N TYR A 90 5.85 4.95 5.08
CA TYR A 90 6.82 3.88 5.35
C TYR A 90 7.66 3.60 4.11
N VAL A 91 8.92 3.25 4.34
CA VAL A 91 9.86 2.88 3.29
C VAL A 91 10.30 1.43 3.50
N PHE A 92 10.08 0.60 2.48
CA PHE A 92 10.52 -0.79 2.46
C PHE A 92 11.50 -1.01 1.30
N ALA A 93 12.17 -2.15 1.30
CA ALA A 93 13.18 -2.45 0.27
C ALA A 93 12.57 -2.55 -1.14
N ASN A 94 11.36 -3.10 -1.25
CA ASN A 94 10.71 -3.39 -2.53
C ASN A 94 9.52 -2.50 -2.84
N PHE A 95 9.07 -1.69 -1.88
CA PHE A 95 7.93 -0.79 -2.07
C PHE A 95 7.93 0.33 -1.03
N VAL A 96 7.18 1.37 -1.31
CA VAL A 96 6.96 2.48 -0.38
C VAL A 96 5.46 2.65 -0.14
N VAL A 97 5.09 2.96 1.09
CA VAL A 97 3.71 3.27 1.47
C VAL A 97 3.66 4.74 1.85
N LEU A 98 2.94 5.52 1.05
CA LEU A 98 2.82 6.96 1.24
C LEU A 98 1.47 7.28 1.87
N LYS A 99 1.49 8.03 2.95
CA LYS A 99 0.27 8.62 3.50
C LYS A 99 0.24 10.09 3.13
N LEU A 100 -0.69 10.45 2.27
CA LEU A 100 -0.83 11.82 1.76
C LEU A 100 -1.95 12.53 2.51
N ALA A 101 -1.62 13.68 3.08
CA ALA A 101 -2.60 14.54 3.73
C ALA A 101 -3.22 15.44 2.67
N GLY A 102 -4.42 15.09 2.20
CA GLY A 102 -5.17 15.87 1.25
C GLY A 102 -5.96 16.98 1.92
N PHE A 103 -6.63 17.79 1.11
CA PHE A 103 -7.37 18.95 1.59
C PHE A 103 -8.58 18.56 2.45
N TYR A 104 -9.26 17.47 2.09
CA TYR A 104 -10.44 16.98 2.81
C TYR A 104 -10.21 15.62 3.47
N GLN A 105 -9.35 14.78 2.88
CA GLN A 105 -9.12 13.43 3.34
C GLN A 105 -7.65 13.07 3.19
N SER A 106 -7.18 12.14 4.01
CA SER A 106 -5.89 11.52 3.80
C SER A 106 -6.04 10.32 2.87
N HIS A 107 -5.03 10.07 2.05
CA HIS A 107 -5.00 8.95 1.11
C HIS A 107 -3.76 8.11 1.33
N TRP A 108 -3.91 6.81 1.17
CA TRP A 108 -2.80 5.88 1.17
C TRP A 108 -2.42 5.55 -0.27
N LEU A 109 -1.13 5.59 -0.56
CA LEU A 109 -0.61 5.25 -1.89
C LEU A 109 0.56 4.29 -1.74
N ILE A 110 0.48 3.13 -2.39
CA ILE A 110 1.52 2.10 -2.36
C ILE A 110 2.16 2.04 -3.74
N ILE A 111 3.48 2.15 -3.79
CA ILE A 111 4.24 2.12 -5.03
C ILE A 111 5.33 1.06 -4.93
N SER A 112 5.31 0.09 -5.85
CA SER A 112 6.30 -0.96 -5.95
C SER A 112 7.57 -0.48 -6.66
N SER A 113 8.73 -0.96 -6.24
CA SER A 113 9.99 -0.63 -6.90
C SER A 113 10.04 -1.10 -8.36
N ALA A 114 9.31 -2.16 -8.68
CA ALA A 114 9.22 -2.68 -10.04
C ALA A 114 8.32 -1.85 -10.96
N SER A 115 7.47 -0.98 -10.39
CA SER A 115 6.53 -0.17 -11.17
C SER A 115 7.11 1.16 -11.64
N VAL A 116 8.27 1.56 -11.12
CA VAL A 116 8.96 2.79 -11.48
C VAL A 116 10.44 2.49 -11.71
N ASP A 117 11.15 3.43 -12.35
CA ASP A 117 12.59 3.28 -12.52
C ASP A 117 13.31 3.49 -11.18
N GLU A 118 14.54 3.01 -11.12
CA GLU A 118 15.34 3.02 -9.89
C GLU A 118 15.56 4.44 -9.35
N GLU A 119 15.81 5.39 -10.24
CA GLU A 119 16.01 6.79 -9.85
C GLU A 119 14.76 7.38 -9.22
N SER A 120 13.60 7.15 -9.81
CA SER A 120 12.32 7.63 -9.30
C SER A 120 11.99 7.03 -7.93
N PHE A 121 12.25 5.74 -7.76
CA PHE A 121 12.06 5.07 -6.48
C PHE A 121 12.98 5.65 -5.40
N SER A 122 14.23 5.92 -5.74
CA SER A 122 15.19 6.55 -4.83
C SER A 122 14.74 7.95 -4.42
N ARG A 123 14.21 8.73 -5.35
CA ARG A 123 13.68 10.07 -5.05
C ARG A 123 12.48 10.02 -4.12
N LEU A 124 11.58 9.04 -4.30
CA LEU A 124 10.45 8.83 -3.40
C LEU A 124 10.92 8.50 -1.99
N LYS A 125 11.90 7.61 -1.86
CA LYS A 125 12.46 7.25 -0.56
C LYS A 125 13.07 8.45 0.14
N ARG A 126 13.83 9.26 -0.57
CA ARG A 126 14.45 10.48 -0.01
C ARG A 126 13.39 11.46 0.46
N ALA A 127 12.31 11.65 -0.31
CA ALA A 127 11.23 12.55 0.05
C ALA A 127 10.55 12.10 1.35
N ILE A 128 10.31 10.80 1.50
CA ILE A 128 9.71 10.25 2.72
C ILE A 128 10.65 10.44 3.91
N ILE A 129 11.92 10.12 3.74
CA ILE A 129 12.92 10.25 4.82
C ILE A 129 13.06 11.71 5.25
N ALA A 130 13.04 12.64 4.31
CA ALA A 130 13.14 14.08 4.60
C ALA A 130 11.96 14.56 5.47
N VAL A 131 10.75 14.04 5.22
CA VAL A 131 9.57 14.38 6.02
C VAL A 131 9.63 13.72 7.39
N GLN A 132 10.17 12.51 7.50
CA GLN A 132 10.25 11.78 8.77
C GLN A 132 11.34 12.32 9.70
N GLN A 133 12.36 12.96 9.16
CA GLN A 133 13.44 13.52 9.98
C GLN A 133 12.97 14.81 10.65
N PRO A 134 13.10 14.94 11.98
CA PRO A 134 12.81 16.20 12.65
C PRO A 134 13.85 17.24 12.28
N THR A 135 13.38 18.40 11.90
CA THR A 135 14.24 19.55 11.61
C THR A 135 14.45 20.39 12.85
#